data_73c5f8f5e5bceac650139976c1b06d3a
#
_entry.id   73c5f8f5e5bceac650139976c1b06d3a
#
_cell.length_a   1.000
_cell.length_b   1.000
_cell.length_c   1.000
_cell.angle_alpha   90.00
_cell.angle_beta   90.00
_cell.angle_gamma   90.00
#
_symmetry.space_group_name_H-M   'P 1'
#
loop_
_entity.id
_entity.type
_entity.pdbx_description
1 polymer ?
#
loop_
_entity_poly.entity_id
_entity_poly.type
_entity_poly.pdbx_seq_one_letter_code
_entity_poly.pdbx_strand_id
1 'polypeptide(L)'
;MEQSAFDVFQTVKNYLYLGDYAKCCEEISNMDINEEDLSQVIKKNFYNFIALIEGQKDEEINALLGELKAKNEKQIKIYFNLFLFFVVYIYKDKFDQKKFDNFYKELKEVKRYDPLIFPAIYVIALMCLERKEFQNFLTLIEKFEGDIEILSLKFHLMLLMNKEAEMEKIINSMELKENDASITQLCHIIYDLYVKNDWEKAISQLQNISKNNKVSPKIFNLIGVALMSKGSFDEAAKILVLGKETCEKSGEVLLDYHCLLVNLICCYRNLGNEDEIRNLEEYLKKNDSENGYFIRINSFEEEFAKALS
;
A
#
# COMPACT_ATOMS: atom_id res chain seq x y z
N MET A 1 13.16 31.89 6.53
CA MET A 1 12.93 30.78 5.57
C MET A 1 13.94 29.72 5.93
N GLU A 2 13.52 28.73 6.71
CA GLU A 2 14.33 27.54 6.89
C GLU A 2 14.28 26.79 5.56
N GLN A 3 15.45 26.59 4.93
CA GLN A 3 15.57 25.67 3.82
C GLN A 3 15.09 24.32 4.36
N SER A 4 13.97 23.79 3.80
CA SER A 4 13.56 22.45 4.09
C SER A 4 14.75 21.54 3.82
N ALA A 5 15.22 20.85 4.84
CA ALA A 5 16.29 19.87 4.68
C ALA A 5 15.81 18.89 3.60
N PHE A 6 16.62 18.74 2.55
CA PHE A 6 16.32 17.85 1.42
C PHE A 6 16.09 16.44 1.99
N ASP A 7 14.89 15.89 1.83
CA ASP A 7 14.60 14.51 2.27
C ASP A 7 15.33 13.54 1.34
N VAL A 8 16.43 12.96 1.83
CA VAL A 8 17.23 11.99 1.08
C VAL A 8 16.43 10.77 0.61
N PHE A 9 15.27 10.50 1.22
CA PHE A 9 14.37 9.41 0.85
C PHE A 9 13.26 9.81 -0.12
N GLN A 10 13.19 11.05 -0.59
CA GLN A 10 12.08 11.52 -1.44
C GLN A 10 11.89 10.68 -2.70
N THR A 11 12.99 10.34 -3.39
CA THR A 11 12.95 9.51 -4.60
C THR A 11 12.47 8.08 -4.30
N VAL A 12 12.99 7.49 -3.21
CA VAL A 12 12.59 6.16 -2.73
C VAL A 12 11.10 6.12 -2.41
N LYS A 13 10.60 7.11 -1.67
CA LYS A 13 9.17 7.24 -1.33
C LYS A 13 8.31 7.34 -2.58
N ASN A 14 8.72 8.15 -3.56
CA ASN A 14 7.99 8.30 -4.81
C ASN A 14 7.84 6.95 -5.54
N TYR A 15 8.91 6.18 -5.71
CA TYR A 15 8.82 4.85 -6.33
C TYR A 15 7.96 3.89 -5.51
N LEU A 16 8.12 3.88 -4.18
CA LEU A 16 7.34 3.03 -3.28
C LEU A 16 5.83 3.28 -3.43
N TYR A 17 5.41 4.55 -3.32
CA TYR A 17 3.98 4.88 -3.35
C TYR A 17 3.37 4.74 -4.73
N LEU A 18 4.15 4.95 -5.79
CA LEU A 18 3.71 4.71 -7.17
C LEU A 18 3.71 3.23 -7.56
N GLY A 19 4.25 2.33 -6.72
CA GLY A 19 4.26 0.88 -6.96
C GLY A 19 5.37 0.39 -7.89
N ASP A 20 6.45 1.16 -8.09
CA ASP A 20 7.67 0.72 -8.78
C ASP A 20 8.68 0.17 -7.75
N TYR A 21 8.34 -0.98 -7.17
CA TYR A 21 9.09 -1.57 -6.06
C TYR A 21 10.51 -2.00 -6.45
N ALA A 22 10.69 -2.48 -7.69
CA ALA A 22 12.02 -2.83 -8.20
C ALA A 22 12.95 -1.63 -8.22
N LYS A 23 12.45 -0.49 -8.73
CA LYS A 23 13.24 0.74 -8.80
C LYS A 23 13.44 1.36 -7.41
N CYS A 24 12.46 1.19 -6.52
CA CYS A 24 12.60 1.56 -5.12
C CYS A 24 13.78 0.81 -4.46
N CYS A 25 13.87 -0.51 -4.63
CA CYS A 25 14.98 -1.31 -4.10
C CYS A 25 16.33 -0.94 -4.75
N GLU A 26 16.35 -0.67 -6.06
CA GLU A 26 17.55 -0.20 -6.78
C GLU A 26 18.07 1.12 -6.20
N GLU A 27 17.20 2.12 -6.04
CA GLU A 27 17.55 3.41 -5.45
C GLU A 27 18.04 3.28 -4.02
N ILE A 28 17.40 2.43 -3.21
CA ILE A 28 17.82 2.14 -1.84
C ILE A 28 19.23 1.53 -1.82
N SER A 29 19.54 0.62 -2.76
CA SER A 29 20.85 -0.04 -2.84
C SER A 29 21.96 0.96 -3.21
N ASN A 30 21.64 1.94 -4.07
CA ASN A 30 22.57 2.97 -4.53
C ASN A 30 22.64 4.19 -3.59
N MET A 31 21.78 4.24 -2.59
CA MET A 31 21.68 5.39 -1.68
C MET A 31 22.89 5.46 -0.75
N ASP A 32 23.58 6.59 -0.80
CA ASP A 32 24.62 6.96 0.16
C ASP A 32 23.96 7.60 1.39
N ILE A 33 24.07 6.94 2.54
CA ILE A 33 23.55 7.42 3.82
C ILE A 33 24.68 7.51 4.83
N ASN A 34 24.48 8.35 5.83
CA ASN A 34 25.37 8.36 6.97
C ASN A 34 25.11 7.14 7.86
N GLU A 35 25.97 6.13 7.80
CA GLU A 35 25.86 4.89 8.58
C GLU A 35 25.95 5.14 10.11
N GLU A 36 26.46 6.29 10.56
CA GLU A 36 26.46 6.69 11.97
C GLU A 36 25.11 7.29 12.39
N ASP A 37 24.31 7.76 11.43
CA ASP A 37 22.93 8.24 11.68
C ASP A 37 21.95 7.07 11.71
N LEU A 38 21.70 6.59 12.90
CA LEU A 38 20.77 5.47 13.13
C LEU A 38 19.38 5.71 12.54
N SER A 39 18.92 6.96 12.48
CA SER A 39 17.62 7.32 11.88
C SER A 39 17.62 7.04 10.37
N GLN A 40 18.69 7.40 9.67
CA GLN A 40 18.81 7.11 8.23
C GLN A 40 18.92 5.59 7.98
N VAL A 41 19.73 4.90 8.79
CA VAL A 41 19.87 3.42 8.69
C VAL A 41 18.52 2.73 8.89
N ILE A 42 17.76 3.11 9.89
CA ILE A 42 16.44 2.51 10.18
C ILE A 42 15.44 2.82 9.06
N LYS A 43 15.36 4.06 8.58
CA LYS A 43 14.48 4.44 7.47
C LYS A 43 14.83 3.70 6.18
N LYS A 44 16.12 3.60 5.83
CA LYS A 44 16.60 2.83 4.68
C LYS A 44 16.10 1.38 4.74
N ASN A 45 16.31 0.71 5.87
CA ASN A 45 15.86 -0.66 6.06
C ASN A 45 14.32 -0.79 6.04
N PHE A 46 13.60 0.19 6.58
CA PHE A 46 12.14 0.22 6.56
C PHE A 46 11.58 0.32 5.14
N TYR A 47 12.03 1.28 4.33
CA TYR A 47 11.54 1.43 2.97
C TYR A 47 11.92 0.25 2.10
N ASN A 48 13.12 -0.32 2.29
CA ASN A 48 13.52 -1.56 1.64
C ASN A 48 12.58 -2.71 2.02
N PHE A 49 12.33 -2.87 3.31
CA PHE A 49 11.43 -3.90 3.82
C PHE A 49 10.03 -3.81 3.22
N ILE A 50 9.42 -2.62 3.20
CA ILE A 50 8.09 -2.44 2.62
C ILE A 50 8.10 -2.71 1.11
N ALA A 51 9.11 -2.21 0.36
CA ALA A 51 9.22 -2.46 -1.07
C ALA A 51 9.38 -3.96 -1.40
N LEU A 52 10.13 -4.70 -0.59
CA LEU A 52 10.31 -6.15 -0.75
C LEU A 52 9.01 -6.93 -0.43
N ILE A 53 8.26 -6.53 0.60
CA ILE A 53 6.95 -7.13 0.93
C ILE A 53 5.97 -6.91 -0.21
N GLU A 54 5.79 -5.67 -0.65
CA GLU A 54 4.88 -5.32 -1.73
C GLU A 54 5.30 -5.96 -3.08
N GLY A 55 6.61 -6.11 -3.29
CA GLY A 55 7.20 -6.79 -4.44
C GLY A 55 7.23 -8.31 -4.33
N GLN A 56 6.78 -8.90 -3.22
CA GLN A 56 6.78 -10.35 -2.94
C GLN A 56 8.16 -11.01 -3.14
N LYS A 57 9.22 -10.34 -2.66
CA LYS A 57 10.63 -10.78 -2.78
C LYS A 57 11.09 -11.57 -1.55
N ASP A 58 10.60 -12.79 -1.40
CA ASP A 58 10.78 -13.61 -0.19
C ASP A 58 12.25 -13.89 0.15
N GLU A 59 13.09 -14.12 -0.84
CA GLU A 59 14.53 -14.40 -0.62
C GLU A 59 15.23 -13.15 -0.10
N GLU A 60 14.97 -12.00 -0.68
CA GLU A 60 15.53 -10.72 -0.29
C GLU A 60 15.01 -10.26 1.09
N ILE A 61 13.74 -10.54 1.43
CA ILE A 61 13.20 -10.30 2.77
C ILE A 61 13.99 -11.13 3.81
N ASN A 62 14.20 -12.41 3.53
CA ASN A 62 14.97 -13.26 4.43
C ASN A 62 16.43 -12.82 4.58
N ALA A 63 17.06 -12.35 3.50
CA ALA A 63 18.41 -11.78 3.52
C ALA A 63 18.45 -10.51 4.40
N LEU A 64 17.54 -9.57 4.19
CA LEU A 64 17.43 -8.34 4.99
C LEU A 64 17.22 -8.65 6.48
N LEU A 65 16.34 -9.59 6.81
CA LEU A 65 16.12 -10.01 8.20
C LEU A 65 17.37 -10.66 8.79
N GLY A 66 18.14 -11.41 8.00
CA GLY A 66 19.43 -11.98 8.39
C GLY A 66 20.47 -10.91 8.75
N GLU A 67 20.58 -9.87 7.93
CA GLU A 67 21.47 -8.72 8.16
C GLU A 67 21.08 -7.95 9.42
N LEU A 68 19.80 -7.63 9.60
CA LEU A 68 19.31 -6.92 10.79
C LEU A 68 19.54 -7.73 12.07
N LYS A 69 19.39 -9.07 12.00
CA LYS A 69 19.66 -9.97 13.12
C LYS A 69 21.13 -9.97 13.55
N ALA A 70 22.04 -9.85 12.58
CA ALA A 70 23.49 -9.84 12.82
C ALA A 70 24.00 -8.53 13.47
N LYS A 71 23.25 -7.43 13.34
CA LYS A 71 23.58 -6.15 13.96
C LYS A 71 23.49 -6.22 15.48
N ASN A 72 24.39 -5.54 16.18
CA ASN A 72 24.46 -5.58 17.64
C ASN A 72 23.67 -4.46 18.33
N GLU A 73 23.31 -3.41 17.63
CA GLU A 73 22.59 -2.25 18.16
C GLU A 73 21.19 -2.65 18.66
N LYS A 74 20.89 -2.27 19.90
CA LYS A 74 19.63 -2.61 20.56
C LYS A 74 18.41 -2.13 19.77
N GLN A 75 18.48 -0.92 19.19
CA GLN A 75 17.42 -0.35 18.39
C GLN A 75 17.15 -1.19 17.14
N ILE A 76 18.18 -1.60 16.41
CA ILE A 76 18.04 -2.41 15.20
C ILE A 76 17.40 -3.77 15.54
N LYS A 77 17.71 -4.37 16.69
CA LYS A 77 17.07 -5.60 17.14
C LYS A 77 15.56 -5.46 17.39
N ILE A 78 15.12 -4.28 17.83
CA ILE A 78 13.68 -4.00 17.98
C ILE A 78 13.00 -4.04 16.60
N TYR A 79 13.57 -3.40 15.59
CA TYR A 79 13.03 -3.42 14.22
C TYR A 79 13.09 -4.79 13.57
N PHE A 80 14.17 -5.55 13.78
CA PHE A 80 14.24 -6.95 13.36
C PHE A 80 13.04 -7.75 13.90
N ASN A 81 12.77 -7.65 15.21
CA ASN A 81 11.67 -8.38 15.82
C ASN A 81 10.30 -7.92 15.30
N LEU A 82 10.13 -6.63 15.04
CA LEU A 82 8.91 -6.05 14.47
C LEU A 82 8.69 -6.52 13.03
N PHE A 83 9.72 -6.44 12.19
CA PHE A 83 9.62 -6.86 10.79
C PHE A 83 9.40 -8.38 10.68
N LEU A 84 10.09 -9.16 11.48
CA LEU A 84 9.84 -10.60 11.55
C LEU A 84 8.40 -10.90 12.01
N PHE A 85 7.87 -10.16 12.98
CA PHE A 85 6.49 -10.30 13.43
C PHE A 85 5.50 -9.98 12.30
N PHE A 86 5.73 -8.91 11.55
CA PHE A 86 4.89 -8.50 10.42
C PHE A 86 4.94 -9.52 9.27
N VAL A 87 6.14 -10.05 8.93
CA VAL A 87 6.29 -11.11 7.92
C VAL A 87 5.54 -12.38 8.32
N VAL A 88 5.64 -12.80 9.59
CA VAL A 88 4.89 -13.97 10.08
C VAL A 88 3.39 -13.74 10.03
N TYR A 89 2.94 -12.52 10.29
CA TYR A 89 1.53 -12.16 10.16
C TYR A 89 1.04 -12.25 8.72
N ILE A 90 1.74 -11.60 7.77
CA ILE A 90 1.30 -11.54 6.36
C ILE A 90 1.39 -12.91 5.66
N TYR A 91 2.55 -13.60 5.78
CA TYR A 91 2.79 -14.81 4.98
C TYR A 91 2.36 -16.12 5.63
N LYS A 92 2.18 -16.15 6.94
CA LYS A 92 1.85 -17.39 7.66
C LYS A 92 0.50 -17.35 8.35
N ASP A 93 -0.23 -16.24 8.20
CA ASP A 93 -1.50 -15.98 8.87
C ASP A 93 -1.46 -16.34 10.39
N LYS A 94 -0.28 -16.14 11.00
CA LYS A 94 -0.03 -16.40 12.42
C LYS A 94 0.08 -15.10 13.17
N PHE A 95 -1.01 -14.71 13.79
CA PHE A 95 -1.06 -13.53 14.63
C PHE A 95 -0.75 -13.89 16.08
N ASP A 96 0.29 -13.25 16.65
CA ASP A 96 0.63 -13.35 18.06
C ASP A 96 0.08 -12.12 18.81
N GLN A 97 -1.12 -12.26 19.37
CA GLN A 97 -1.80 -11.18 20.10
C GLN A 97 -0.92 -10.58 21.20
N LYS A 98 -0.18 -11.42 21.95
CA LYS A 98 0.68 -10.95 23.05
C LYS A 98 1.82 -10.07 22.56
N LYS A 99 2.43 -10.43 21.42
CA LYS A 99 3.47 -9.60 20.80
C LYS A 99 2.91 -8.29 20.31
N PHE A 100 1.75 -8.33 19.63
CA PHE A 100 1.06 -7.14 19.17
C PHE A 100 0.76 -6.19 20.33
N ASP A 101 0.14 -6.69 21.41
CA ASP A 101 -0.21 -5.90 22.58
C ASP A 101 1.02 -5.24 23.24
N ASN A 102 2.15 -5.95 23.26
CA ASN A 102 3.40 -5.40 23.77
C ASN A 102 3.90 -4.24 22.91
N PHE A 103 4.01 -4.43 21.57
CA PHE A 103 4.42 -3.35 20.66
C PHE A 103 3.46 -2.17 20.71
N TYR A 104 2.16 -2.43 20.67
CA TYR A 104 1.13 -1.41 20.73
C TYR A 104 1.22 -0.58 22.02
N LYS A 105 1.38 -1.25 23.18
CA LYS A 105 1.50 -0.60 24.47
C LYS A 105 2.74 0.29 24.53
N GLU A 106 3.89 -0.21 24.11
CA GLU A 106 5.15 0.56 24.08
C GLU A 106 5.01 1.82 23.22
N LEU A 107 4.45 1.70 22.01
CA LEU A 107 4.24 2.81 21.09
C LEU A 107 3.20 3.82 21.63
N LYS A 108 2.15 3.35 22.30
CA LYS A 108 1.14 4.22 22.91
C LYS A 108 1.71 5.11 24.01
N GLU A 109 2.74 4.65 24.72
CA GLU A 109 3.40 5.40 25.80
C GLU A 109 4.36 6.48 25.28
N VAL A 110 4.72 6.45 23.99
CA VAL A 110 5.57 7.45 23.36
C VAL A 110 4.90 8.82 23.42
N LYS A 111 5.63 9.82 23.96
CA LYS A 111 5.08 11.16 24.17
C LYS A 111 5.37 12.17 23.08
N ARG A 112 6.38 11.90 22.24
CA ARG A 112 6.84 12.80 21.17
C ARG A 112 7.17 11.99 19.93
N TYR A 113 6.96 12.62 18.76
CA TYR A 113 7.46 12.06 17.50
C TYR A 113 8.98 11.92 17.56
N ASP A 114 9.43 10.74 17.20
CA ASP A 114 10.84 10.42 17.02
C ASP A 114 10.97 9.69 15.67
N PRO A 115 11.79 10.19 14.73
CA PRO A 115 12.02 9.52 13.45
C PRO A 115 12.44 8.05 13.59
N LEU A 116 13.06 7.69 14.70
CA LEU A 116 13.47 6.32 14.99
C LEU A 116 12.29 5.37 15.24
N ILE A 117 11.13 5.87 15.68
CA ILE A 117 9.96 5.05 15.96
C ILE A 117 8.93 5.05 14.85
N PHE A 118 9.08 5.93 13.84
CA PHE A 118 8.15 6.03 12.72
C PHE A 118 7.86 4.68 12.05
N PRO A 119 8.87 3.83 11.69
CA PRO A 119 8.60 2.54 11.07
C PRO A 119 7.74 1.61 11.94
N ALA A 120 7.95 1.65 13.27
CA ALA A 120 7.17 0.82 14.18
C ALA A 120 5.71 1.29 14.27
N ILE A 121 5.49 2.61 14.31
CA ILE A 121 4.15 3.19 14.28
C ILE A 121 3.43 2.81 12.98
N TYR A 122 4.11 2.97 11.85
CA TYR A 122 3.55 2.66 10.54
C TYR A 122 3.11 1.20 10.44
N VAL A 123 3.98 0.25 10.79
CA VAL A 123 3.68 -1.19 10.73
C VAL A 123 2.53 -1.58 11.66
N ILE A 124 2.55 -1.12 12.91
CA ILE A 124 1.47 -1.43 13.86
C ILE A 124 0.15 -0.75 13.47
N ALA A 125 0.20 0.47 12.91
CA ALA A 125 -0.98 1.15 12.39
C ALA A 125 -1.58 0.38 11.20
N LEU A 126 -0.76 -0.11 10.27
CA LEU A 126 -1.21 -0.98 9.17
C LEU A 126 -1.91 -2.24 9.70
N MET A 127 -1.32 -2.93 10.67
CA MET A 127 -1.93 -4.11 11.29
C MET A 127 -3.27 -3.79 11.96
N CYS A 128 -3.39 -2.63 12.61
CA CYS A 128 -4.67 -2.18 13.18
C CYS A 128 -5.74 -1.98 12.09
N LEU A 129 -5.36 -1.39 10.93
CA LEU A 129 -6.27 -1.19 9.81
C LEU A 129 -6.78 -2.50 9.24
N GLU A 130 -5.89 -3.44 8.94
CA GLU A 130 -6.24 -4.76 8.38
C GLU A 130 -7.12 -5.56 9.34
N ARG A 131 -6.84 -5.49 10.64
CA ARG A 131 -7.62 -6.16 11.69
C ARG A 131 -8.91 -5.42 12.05
N LYS A 132 -9.19 -4.26 11.42
CA LYS A 132 -10.34 -3.40 11.71
C LYS A 132 -10.38 -2.89 13.16
N GLU A 133 -9.22 -2.78 13.79
CA GLU A 133 -9.05 -2.24 15.14
C GLU A 133 -8.94 -0.69 15.09
N PHE A 134 -9.94 -0.05 14.53
CA PHE A 134 -9.91 1.38 14.17
C PHE A 134 -9.67 2.32 15.37
N GLN A 135 -10.18 1.97 16.56
CA GLN A 135 -9.95 2.77 17.76
C GLN A 135 -8.48 2.69 18.21
N ASN A 136 -7.88 1.52 18.14
CA ASN A 136 -6.46 1.33 18.44
C ASN A 136 -5.60 2.11 17.45
N PHE A 137 -5.94 2.06 16.16
CA PHE A 137 -5.28 2.84 15.12
C PHE A 137 -5.32 4.35 15.45
N LEU A 138 -6.50 4.93 15.66
CA LEU A 138 -6.65 6.37 15.94
C LEU A 138 -5.87 6.79 17.18
N THR A 139 -5.94 6.01 18.26
CA THR A 139 -5.19 6.28 19.49
C THR A 139 -3.68 6.27 19.28
N LEU A 140 -3.19 5.39 18.40
CA LEU A 140 -1.76 5.28 18.08
C LEU A 140 -1.27 6.49 17.30
N ILE A 141 -1.99 6.90 16.25
CA ILE A 141 -1.53 7.92 15.30
C ILE A 141 -1.80 9.36 15.73
N GLU A 142 -2.69 9.60 16.70
CA GLU A 142 -3.10 10.94 17.14
C GLU A 142 -1.93 11.90 17.41
N LYS A 143 -0.81 11.36 17.89
CA LYS A 143 0.39 12.13 18.24
C LYS A 143 1.33 12.40 17.06
N PHE A 144 1.06 11.81 15.88
CA PHE A 144 1.97 11.78 14.73
C PHE A 144 1.39 12.44 13.48
N GLU A 145 0.36 13.24 13.63
CA GLU A 145 -0.33 13.96 12.52
C GLU A 145 0.57 14.98 11.78
N GLY A 146 1.83 15.12 12.23
CA GLY A 146 2.85 15.91 11.54
C GLY A 146 3.44 15.25 10.29
N ASP A 147 3.33 13.93 10.15
CA ASP A 147 3.95 13.13 9.10
C ASP A 147 2.93 12.80 8.00
N ILE A 148 3.30 13.04 6.71
CA ILE A 148 2.37 12.82 5.58
C ILE A 148 2.06 11.34 5.35
N GLU A 149 2.97 10.43 5.70
CA GLU A 149 2.78 9.00 5.55
C GLU A 149 1.77 8.49 6.61
N ILE A 150 1.82 9.03 7.83
CA ILE A 150 0.81 8.75 8.85
C ILE A 150 -0.54 9.37 8.49
N LEU A 151 -0.54 10.59 7.91
CA LEU A 151 -1.76 11.21 7.41
C LEU A 151 -2.39 10.40 6.28
N SER A 152 -1.60 9.76 5.41
CA SER A 152 -2.13 8.89 4.36
C SER A 152 -2.82 7.64 4.92
N LEU A 153 -2.27 7.04 5.98
CA LEU A 153 -2.94 5.93 6.68
C LEU A 153 -4.25 6.39 7.34
N LYS A 154 -4.26 7.59 7.92
CA LYS A 154 -5.48 8.18 8.47
C LYS A 154 -6.51 8.45 7.39
N PHE A 155 -6.09 8.98 6.23
CA PHE A 155 -6.95 9.17 5.07
C PHE A 155 -7.58 7.84 4.63
N HIS A 156 -6.79 6.76 4.55
CA HIS A 156 -7.30 5.44 4.21
C HIS A 156 -8.36 4.95 5.20
N LEU A 157 -8.15 5.12 6.52
CA LEU A 157 -9.18 4.81 7.51
C LEU A 157 -10.45 5.64 7.31
N MET A 158 -10.31 6.96 7.07
CA MET A 158 -11.48 7.82 6.85
C MET A 158 -12.26 7.42 5.59
N LEU A 159 -11.55 6.96 4.54
CA LEU A 159 -12.16 6.39 3.34
C LEU A 159 -12.98 5.14 3.67
N LEU A 160 -12.40 4.18 4.43
CA LEU A 160 -13.10 2.96 4.87
C LEU A 160 -14.33 3.26 5.75
N MET A 161 -14.29 4.36 6.51
CA MET A 161 -15.39 4.81 7.38
C MET A 161 -16.38 5.76 6.67
N ASN A 162 -16.15 6.08 5.41
CA ASN A 162 -16.94 7.06 4.62
C ASN A 162 -17.06 8.43 5.30
N LYS A 163 -15.95 8.95 5.84
CA LYS A 163 -15.86 10.24 6.57
C LYS A 163 -15.33 11.35 5.66
N GLU A 164 -16.15 11.82 4.72
CA GLU A 164 -15.78 12.79 3.66
C GLU A 164 -15.14 14.08 4.21
N ALA A 165 -15.77 14.71 5.21
CA ALA A 165 -15.27 15.95 5.79
C ALA A 165 -13.90 15.80 6.47
N GLU A 166 -13.62 14.62 7.04
CA GLU A 166 -12.32 14.35 7.65
C GLU A 166 -11.26 14.07 6.58
N MET A 167 -11.61 13.39 5.49
CA MET A 167 -10.71 13.19 4.34
C MET A 167 -10.26 14.52 3.74
N GLU A 168 -11.18 15.46 3.54
CA GLU A 168 -10.87 16.79 3.02
C GLU A 168 -9.89 17.55 3.93
N LYS A 169 -10.08 17.52 5.24
CA LYS A 169 -9.15 18.14 6.20
C LYS A 169 -7.75 17.51 6.14
N ILE A 170 -7.69 16.19 5.99
CA ILE A 170 -6.42 15.47 5.92
C ILE A 170 -5.68 15.85 4.64
N ILE A 171 -6.35 15.86 3.48
CA ILE A 171 -5.76 16.27 2.20
C ILE A 171 -5.22 17.69 2.29
N ASN A 172 -6.02 18.64 2.76
CA ASN A 172 -5.58 20.03 2.94
C ASN A 172 -4.32 20.12 3.84
N SER A 173 -4.26 19.29 4.90
CA SER A 173 -3.07 19.23 5.75
C SER A 173 -1.85 18.64 5.04
N MET A 174 -2.02 17.62 4.19
CA MET A 174 -0.95 17.03 3.39
C MET A 174 -0.44 18.00 2.32
N GLU A 175 -1.34 18.71 1.62
CA GLU A 175 -0.99 19.73 0.62
C GLU A 175 -0.20 20.89 1.21
N LEU A 176 -0.55 21.36 2.41
CA LEU A 176 0.18 22.41 3.11
C LEU A 176 1.61 21.99 3.50
N LYS A 177 1.85 20.69 3.64
CA LYS A 177 3.16 20.14 4.00
C LYS A 177 4.01 19.82 2.79
N GLU A 178 3.50 18.98 1.91
CA GLU A 178 4.21 18.45 0.74
C GLU A 178 3.20 18.16 -0.39
N ASN A 179 2.80 19.18 -1.15
CA ASN A 179 1.77 19.05 -2.16
C ASN A 179 2.22 18.23 -3.39
N ASP A 180 3.51 18.22 -3.68
CA ASP A 180 4.15 17.53 -4.79
C ASP A 180 4.59 16.09 -4.46
N ALA A 181 4.48 15.68 -3.19
CA ALA A 181 4.75 14.29 -2.80
C ALA A 181 3.77 13.32 -3.45
N SER A 182 4.27 12.23 -4.03
CA SER A 182 3.44 11.23 -4.72
C SER A 182 2.31 10.68 -3.85
N ILE A 183 2.55 10.51 -2.55
CA ILE A 183 1.52 10.02 -1.61
C ILE A 183 0.39 11.04 -1.43
N THR A 184 0.69 12.35 -1.39
CA THR A 184 -0.30 13.44 -1.33
C THR A 184 -1.13 13.46 -2.61
N GLN A 185 -0.48 13.39 -3.77
CA GLN A 185 -1.16 13.35 -5.06
C GLN A 185 -2.08 12.13 -5.19
N LEU A 186 -1.64 10.94 -4.74
CA LEU A 186 -2.46 9.74 -4.75
C LEU A 186 -3.68 9.85 -3.83
N CYS A 187 -3.53 10.39 -2.61
CA CYS A 187 -4.66 10.62 -1.72
C CYS A 187 -5.69 11.59 -2.36
N HIS A 188 -5.21 12.64 -3.05
CA HIS A 188 -6.07 13.59 -3.75
C HIS A 188 -6.82 12.93 -4.91
N ILE A 189 -6.14 12.10 -5.71
CA ILE A 189 -6.76 11.35 -6.82
C ILE A 189 -7.83 10.39 -6.30
N ILE A 190 -7.54 9.67 -5.22
CA ILE A 190 -8.51 8.77 -4.58
C ILE A 190 -9.72 9.54 -4.05
N TYR A 191 -9.51 10.72 -3.48
CA TYR A 191 -10.59 11.59 -3.02
C TYR A 191 -11.46 12.11 -4.18
N ASP A 192 -10.84 12.57 -5.26
CA ASP A 192 -11.56 12.99 -6.46
C ASP A 192 -12.39 11.83 -7.04
N LEU A 193 -11.81 10.62 -7.07
CA LEU A 193 -12.45 9.42 -7.60
C LEU A 193 -13.64 8.93 -6.75
N TYR A 194 -13.45 8.78 -5.45
CA TYR A 194 -14.43 8.09 -4.59
C TYR A 194 -15.40 9.03 -3.86
N VAL A 195 -15.01 10.30 -3.66
CA VAL A 195 -15.82 11.26 -2.91
C VAL A 195 -16.44 12.29 -3.84
N LYS A 196 -15.63 12.93 -4.69
CA LYS A 196 -16.12 13.95 -5.61
C LYS A 196 -16.79 13.36 -6.86
N ASN A 197 -16.56 12.08 -7.18
CA ASN A 197 -16.97 11.43 -8.42
C ASN A 197 -16.46 12.16 -9.67
N ASP A 198 -15.30 12.82 -9.55
CA ASP A 198 -14.64 13.52 -10.66
C ASP A 198 -13.63 12.58 -11.34
N TRP A 199 -14.17 11.60 -12.05
CA TRP A 199 -13.39 10.55 -12.72
C TRP A 199 -12.46 11.11 -13.80
N GLU A 200 -12.89 12.17 -14.50
CA GLU A 200 -12.09 12.76 -15.59
C GLU A 200 -10.86 13.47 -15.04
N LYS A 201 -11.01 14.20 -13.93
CA LYS A 201 -9.89 14.83 -13.23
C LYS A 201 -8.93 13.75 -12.69
N ALA A 202 -9.44 12.70 -12.03
CA ALA A 202 -8.64 11.60 -11.52
C ALA A 202 -7.84 10.91 -12.65
N ILE A 203 -8.46 10.58 -13.78
CA ILE A 203 -7.81 10.01 -14.96
C ILE A 203 -6.70 10.93 -15.49
N SER A 204 -7.00 12.22 -15.64
CA SER A 204 -6.02 13.21 -16.13
C SER A 204 -4.80 13.29 -15.20
N GLN A 205 -5.00 13.31 -13.89
CA GLN A 205 -3.92 13.35 -12.91
C GLN A 205 -3.07 12.05 -12.95
N LEU A 206 -3.71 10.88 -13.03
CA LEU A 206 -3.01 9.59 -13.16
C LEU A 206 -2.20 9.50 -14.46
N GLN A 207 -2.75 10.00 -15.56
CA GLN A 207 -2.03 10.09 -16.83
C GLN A 207 -0.81 11.02 -16.77
N ASN A 208 -0.91 12.13 -16.02
CA ASN A 208 0.23 13.01 -15.80
C ASN A 208 1.34 12.34 -14.97
N ILE A 209 0.97 11.61 -13.92
CA ILE A 209 1.93 10.79 -13.16
C ILE A 209 2.61 9.77 -14.08
N SER A 210 1.83 9.10 -14.95
CA SER A 210 2.31 8.09 -15.89
C SER A 210 3.29 8.62 -16.95
N LYS A 211 3.19 9.89 -17.34
CA LYS A 211 4.12 10.51 -18.29
C LYS A 211 5.50 10.73 -17.70
N ASN A 212 5.57 10.97 -16.40
CA ASN A 212 6.80 11.33 -15.70
C ASN A 212 7.49 10.14 -15.02
N ASN A 213 6.76 9.02 -14.87
CA ASN A 213 7.24 7.83 -14.18
C ASN A 213 6.95 6.57 -15.01
N LYS A 214 7.73 5.51 -14.79
CA LYS A 214 7.36 4.20 -15.35
C LYS A 214 5.99 3.80 -14.79
N VAL A 215 5.07 3.42 -15.68
CA VAL A 215 3.72 3.05 -15.26
C VAL A 215 3.76 1.70 -14.56
N SER A 216 3.42 1.69 -13.30
CA SER A 216 3.34 0.50 -12.46
C SER A 216 1.96 -0.18 -12.60
N PRO A 217 1.83 -1.46 -12.21
CA PRO A 217 0.54 -2.15 -12.11
C PRO A 217 -0.49 -1.39 -11.27
N LYS A 218 -0.05 -0.77 -10.20
CA LYS A 218 -0.88 0.07 -9.32
C LYS A 218 -1.51 1.25 -10.06
N ILE A 219 -0.73 1.95 -10.87
CA ILE A 219 -1.24 3.10 -11.65
C ILE A 219 -2.19 2.62 -12.75
N PHE A 220 -1.88 1.54 -13.47
CA PHE A 220 -2.81 0.94 -14.44
C PHE A 220 -4.13 0.55 -13.76
N ASN A 221 -4.05 -0.04 -12.57
CA ASN A 221 -5.22 -0.43 -11.80
C ASN A 221 -6.08 0.77 -11.40
N LEU A 222 -5.49 1.85 -10.92
CA LEU A 222 -6.22 3.07 -10.57
C LEU A 222 -6.89 3.72 -11.78
N ILE A 223 -6.21 3.78 -12.94
CA ILE A 223 -6.82 4.27 -14.19
C ILE A 223 -7.99 3.38 -14.60
N GLY A 224 -7.81 2.05 -14.53
CA GLY A 224 -8.86 1.08 -14.83
C GLY A 224 -10.09 1.29 -13.95
N VAL A 225 -9.90 1.43 -12.63
CA VAL A 225 -10.98 1.69 -11.66
C VAL A 225 -11.70 3.01 -11.97
N ALA A 226 -10.97 4.08 -12.31
CA ALA A 226 -11.57 5.36 -12.67
C ALA A 226 -12.45 5.26 -13.94
N LEU A 227 -11.97 4.51 -14.96
CA LEU A 227 -12.73 4.24 -16.19
C LEU A 227 -13.96 3.36 -15.93
N MET A 228 -13.82 2.33 -15.08
CA MET A 228 -14.95 1.49 -14.66
C MET A 228 -16.02 2.33 -13.93
N SER A 229 -15.61 3.21 -13.04
CA SER A 229 -16.53 4.12 -12.32
C SER A 229 -17.27 5.08 -13.25
N LYS A 230 -16.64 5.48 -14.37
CA LYS A 230 -17.28 6.23 -15.45
C LYS A 230 -18.22 5.34 -16.31
N GLY A 231 -18.17 4.03 -16.18
CA GLY A 231 -18.91 3.08 -17.04
C GLY A 231 -18.22 2.72 -18.35
N SER A 232 -16.97 3.17 -18.55
CA SER A 232 -16.18 2.92 -19.78
C SER A 232 -15.43 1.58 -19.69
N PHE A 233 -16.17 0.46 -19.57
CA PHE A 233 -15.59 -0.88 -19.32
C PHE A 233 -14.67 -1.36 -20.45
N ASP A 234 -14.93 -1.00 -21.71
CA ASP A 234 -14.06 -1.38 -22.84
C ASP A 234 -12.69 -0.68 -22.75
N GLU A 235 -12.67 0.62 -22.42
CA GLU A 235 -11.43 1.38 -22.23
C GLU A 235 -10.69 0.89 -21.00
N ALA A 236 -11.42 0.62 -19.90
CA ALA A 236 -10.86 0.06 -18.68
C ALA A 236 -10.17 -1.27 -18.94
N ALA A 237 -10.82 -2.20 -19.66
CA ALA A 237 -10.25 -3.48 -20.01
C ALA A 237 -8.94 -3.34 -20.79
N LYS A 238 -8.86 -2.44 -21.78
CA LYS A 238 -7.64 -2.18 -22.56
C LYS A 238 -6.48 -1.72 -21.68
N ILE A 239 -6.74 -0.79 -20.76
CA ILE A 239 -5.73 -0.30 -19.81
C ILE A 239 -5.27 -1.38 -18.85
N LEU A 240 -6.21 -2.17 -18.32
CA LEU A 240 -5.88 -3.26 -17.40
C LEU A 240 -5.12 -4.41 -18.10
N VAL A 241 -5.44 -4.72 -19.35
CA VAL A 241 -4.67 -5.68 -20.18
C VAL A 241 -3.24 -5.17 -20.36
N LEU A 242 -3.05 -3.89 -20.67
CA LEU A 242 -1.71 -3.31 -20.80
C LEU A 242 -0.92 -3.42 -19.47
N GLY A 243 -1.58 -3.19 -18.35
CA GLY A 243 -1.01 -3.39 -17.01
C GLY A 243 -0.61 -4.85 -16.79
N LYS A 244 -1.49 -5.80 -17.13
CA LYS A 244 -1.24 -7.24 -17.04
C LYS A 244 -0.01 -7.64 -17.85
N GLU A 245 0.06 -7.25 -19.13
CA GLU A 245 1.20 -7.53 -20.00
C GLU A 245 2.51 -6.93 -19.47
N THR A 246 2.45 -5.76 -18.85
CA THR A 246 3.63 -5.11 -18.26
C THR A 246 4.18 -5.93 -17.09
N CYS A 247 3.30 -6.44 -16.21
CA CYS A 247 3.69 -7.34 -15.11
C CYS A 247 4.30 -8.65 -15.65
N GLU A 248 3.64 -9.27 -16.62
CA GLU A 248 4.10 -10.55 -17.20
C GLU A 248 5.48 -10.42 -17.86
N LYS A 249 5.76 -9.29 -18.50
CA LYS A 249 7.07 -9.02 -19.12
C LYS A 249 8.18 -8.76 -18.08
N SER A 250 7.84 -8.18 -16.94
CA SER A 250 8.81 -7.98 -15.83
C SER A 250 9.09 -9.27 -15.06
N GLY A 251 8.21 -10.26 -15.14
CA GLY A 251 8.28 -11.49 -14.36
C GLY A 251 7.98 -11.28 -12.87
N GLU A 252 7.45 -10.12 -12.50
CA GLU A 252 7.13 -9.75 -11.13
C GLU A 252 5.66 -10.05 -10.82
N VAL A 253 5.43 -10.96 -9.88
CA VAL A 253 4.10 -11.17 -9.30
C VAL A 253 3.97 -10.22 -8.13
N LEU A 254 3.26 -9.12 -8.31
CA LEU A 254 3.03 -8.09 -7.32
C LEU A 254 1.64 -8.26 -6.68
N LEU A 255 1.45 -7.83 -5.44
CA LEU A 255 0.11 -7.80 -4.82
C LEU A 255 -0.89 -7.00 -5.68
N ASP A 256 -0.46 -5.87 -6.23
CA ASP A 256 -1.24 -5.04 -7.15
C ASP A 256 -1.67 -5.79 -8.43
N TYR A 257 -0.94 -6.85 -8.84
CA TYR A 257 -1.29 -7.65 -10.02
C TYR A 257 -2.59 -8.43 -9.83
N HIS A 258 -2.78 -9.08 -8.69
CA HIS A 258 -4.02 -9.80 -8.42
C HIS A 258 -5.24 -8.86 -8.35
N CYS A 259 -5.07 -7.66 -7.74
CA CYS A 259 -6.11 -6.63 -7.75
C CYS A 259 -6.47 -6.19 -9.19
N LEU A 260 -5.46 -6.02 -10.04
CA LEU A 260 -5.65 -5.67 -11.45
C LEU A 260 -6.43 -6.75 -12.19
N LEU A 261 -6.09 -8.05 -11.99
CA LEU A 261 -6.82 -9.16 -12.60
C LEU A 261 -8.29 -9.22 -12.15
N VAL A 262 -8.57 -8.98 -10.87
CA VAL A 262 -9.95 -8.92 -10.36
C VAL A 262 -10.74 -7.81 -11.04
N ASN A 263 -10.16 -6.62 -11.19
CA ASN A 263 -10.82 -5.52 -11.89
C ASN A 263 -11.01 -5.81 -13.39
N LEU A 264 -10.08 -6.51 -14.01
CA LEU A 264 -10.21 -6.97 -15.42
C LEU A 264 -11.36 -7.99 -15.56
N ILE A 265 -11.52 -8.92 -14.62
CA ILE A 265 -12.68 -9.83 -14.56
C ILE A 265 -13.98 -9.03 -14.46
N CYS A 266 -14.03 -7.99 -13.62
CA CYS A 266 -15.20 -7.13 -13.51
C CYS A 266 -15.53 -6.41 -14.83
N CYS A 267 -14.52 -5.95 -15.56
CA CYS A 267 -14.71 -5.37 -16.91
C CYS A 267 -15.30 -6.41 -17.86
N TYR A 268 -14.71 -7.60 -17.95
CA TYR A 268 -15.14 -8.67 -18.85
C TYR A 268 -16.54 -9.16 -18.55
N ARG A 269 -16.96 -9.20 -17.27
CA ARG A 269 -18.35 -9.50 -16.90
C ARG A 269 -19.33 -8.49 -17.47
N ASN A 270 -19.00 -7.20 -17.42
CA ASN A 270 -19.82 -6.14 -18.00
C ASN A 270 -19.83 -6.18 -19.55
N LEU A 271 -18.79 -6.71 -20.18
CA LEU A 271 -18.66 -6.86 -21.64
C LEU A 271 -19.16 -8.21 -22.16
N GLY A 272 -19.51 -9.16 -21.30
CA GLY A 272 -19.99 -10.48 -21.68
C GLY A 272 -18.91 -11.45 -22.19
N ASN A 273 -17.65 -11.25 -21.81
CA ASN A 273 -16.49 -12.05 -22.30
C ASN A 273 -16.22 -13.27 -21.38
N GLU A 274 -17.11 -14.26 -21.41
CA GLU A 274 -17.10 -15.42 -20.51
C GLU A 274 -15.81 -16.28 -20.59
N ASP A 275 -15.18 -16.39 -21.75
CA ASP A 275 -13.96 -17.19 -21.91
C ASP A 275 -12.78 -16.55 -21.16
N GLU A 276 -12.62 -15.23 -21.29
CA GLU A 276 -11.57 -14.48 -20.58
C GLU A 276 -11.79 -14.49 -19.07
N ILE A 277 -13.05 -14.41 -18.61
CA ILE A 277 -13.38 -14.51 -17.18
C ILE A 277 -12.89 -15.85 -16.65
N ARG A 278 -13.23 -16.97 -17.31
CA ARG A 278 -12.82 -18.31 -16.88
C ARG A 278 -11.32 -18.44 -16.77
N ASN A 279 -10.59 -17.98 -17.79
CA ASN A 279 -9.13 -18.04 -17.82
C ASN A 279 -8.48 -17.29 -16.64
N LEU A 280 -8.99 -16.09 -16.34
CA LEU A 280 -8.46 -15.27 -15.24
C LEU A 280 -8.85 -15.83 -13.86
N GLU A 281 -10.06 -16.35 -13.71
CA GLU A 281 -10.50 -16.99 -12.47
C GLU A 281 -9.71 -18.27 -12.18
N GLU A 282 -9.43 -19.09 -13.18
CA GLU A 282 -8.59 -20.28 -13.03
C GLU A 282 -7.16 -19.90 -12.63
N TYR A 283 -6.60 -18.85 -13.24
CA TYR A 283 -5.29 -18.35 -12.87
C TYR A 283 -5.27 -17.86 -11.40
N LEU A 284 -6.21 -17.01 -11.00
CA LEU A 284 -6.30 -16.49 -9.64
C LEU A 284 -6.53 -17.62 -8.63
N LYS A 285 -7.41 -18.57 -8.93
CA LYS A 285 -7.70 -19.71 -8.03
C LYS A 285 -6.46 -20.59 -7.79
N LYS A 286 -5.60 -20.71 -8.81
CA LYS A 286 -4.36 -21.47 -8.70
C LYS A 286 -3.28 -20.74 -7.88
N ASN A 287 -3.19 -19.43 -8.00
CA ASN A 287 -2.08 -18.63 -7.46
C ASN A 287 -2.46 -17.85 -6.18
N ASP A 288 -3.76 -17.60 -5.95
CA ASP A 288 -4.29 -16.82 -4.83
C ASP A 288 -5.72 -17.31 -4.50
N SER A 289 -5.83 -18.56 -4.04
CA SER A 289 -7.12 -19.20 -3.75
C SER A 289 -7.91 -18.52 -2.63
N GLU A 290 -7.24 -17.76 -1.76
CA GLU A 290 -7.83 -17.01 -0.65
C GLU A 290 -8.12 -15.55 -1.01
N ASN A 291 -8.01 -15.18 -2.30
CA ASN A 291 -8.34 -13.84 -2.75
C ASN A 291 -9.74 -13.41 -2.30
N GLY A 292 -9.84 -12.18 -1.81
CA GLY A 292 -11.11 -11.61 -1.34
C GLY A 292 -12.25 -11.64 -2.37
N TYR A 293 -11.91 -11.71 -3.66
CA TYR A 293 -12.86 -11.93 -4.75
C TYR A 293 -13.63 -13.25 -4.58
N PHE A 294 -12.93 -14.38 -4.38
CA PHE A 294 -13.58 -15.68 -4.19
C PHE A 294 -14.32 -15.76 -2.88
N ILE A 295 -13.79 -15.20 -1.80
CA ILE A 295 -14.47 -15.15 -0.50
C ILE A 295 -15.81 -14.45 -0.63
N ARG A 296 -15.86 -13.32 -1.35
CA ARG A 296 -17.12 -12.58 -1.57
C ARG A 296 -18.11 -13.32 -2.45
N ILE A 297 -17.65 -13.96 -3.54
CA ILE A 297 -18.52 -14.75 -4.41
C ILE A 297 -19.13 -15.92 -3.63
N ASN A 298 -18.32 -16.70 -2.93
CA ASN A 298 -18.79 -17.84 -2.15
C ASN A 298 -19.80 -17.41 -1.08
N SER A 299 -19.52 -16.30 -0.36
CA SER A 299 -20.49 -15.74 0.61
C SER A 299 -21.81 -15.35 -0.04
N PHE A 300 -21.75 -14.74 -1.23
CA PHE A 300 -22.97 -14.36 -1.97
C PHE A 300 -23.77 -15.57 -2.44
N GLU A 301 -23.10 -16.62 -2.93
CA GLU A 301 -23.73 -17.87 -3.33
C GLU A 301 -24.41 -18.59 -2.15
N GLU A 302 -23.75 -18.60 -0.97
CA GLU A 302 -24.33 -19.14 0.26
C GLU A 302 -25.56 -18.36 0.73
N GLU A 303 -25.51 -17.03 0.70
CA GLU A 303 -26.64 -16.17 1.06
C GLU A 303 -27.81 -16.35 0.08
N PHE A 304 -27.52 -16.44 -1.21
CA PHE A 304 -28.52 -16.68 -2.24
C PHE A 304 -29.19 -18.07 -2.11
N ALA A 305 -28.40 -19.11 -1.85
CA ALA A 305 -28.92 -20.43 -1.59
C ALA A 305 -29.85 -20.48 -0.35
N LYS A 306 -29.49 -19.76 0.72
CA LYS A 306 -30.33 -19.61 1.92
C LYS A 306 -31.64 -18.85 1.65
N ALA A 307 -31.60 -17.87 0.75
CA ALA A 307 -32.80 -17.09 0.39
C ALA A 307 -33.77 -17.87 -0.50
N LEU A 308 -33.30 -18.91 -1.20
CA LEU A 308 -34.13 -19.80 -2.06
C LEU A 308 -34.64 -21.03 -1.33
N SER A 309 -34.14 -21.37 -0.15
CA SER A 309 -34.57 -22.49 0.70
C SER A 309 -35.65 -22.05 1.67
#